data_7b82e601b8b5047ca25775a2a0820c44
#
_entry.id   7b82e601b8b5047ca25775a2a0820c44
#
_cell.length_a   1.000
_cell.length_b   1.000
_cell.length_c   1.000
_cell.angle_alpha   90.00
_cell.angle_beta   90.00
_cell.angle_gamma   90.00
#
_symmetry.space_group_name_H-M   'P 1'
#
loop_
_entity.id
_entity.type
_entity.pdbx_description
1 polymer ?
#
loop_
_entity_poly.entity_id
_entity_poly.type
_entity_poly.pdbx_seq_one_letter_code
_entity_poly.pdbx_strand_id
1 'polypeptide(L)'
;MTCKPFILRSNDMRGDDFGALFSRMFGSLYADLPPLGEGISIGGVYGRFDGMSVRRMQYGGDFSITLPTPQDEITFVLPTAGKIMFDHRGESIGGAQVGLAVDKRDIRTVRFAENHAQCGMSIRRGLFAERLSLLLGRALVQPVHFAPVVDLAAPAFQGIRALLEMATGPQFDPLINSGVLMPTRLQEMLVDAVLEAWPHNYSEALRNPAPALAPRHVKLAMAYLREHPHQVSGTELAGLANVSLRALQDGFRRFAGTSIVGYQRQVRLESARQVLLRGEGGSVAEVALRHGFSNGGRFAQYFQQAFGVSPADMRRGG
;
A
#
# COMPACT_ATOMS: atom_id res chain seq x y z
N MET A 1 -4.33 -22.94 7.03
CA MET A 1 -3.00 -23.40 7.49
C MET A 1 -1.99 -22.34 7.06
N THR A 2 -1.40 -21.62 7.99
CA THR A 2 -0.31 -20.66 7.71
C THR A 2 0.93 -21.45 7.32
N CYS A 3 1.44 -21.20 6.10
CA CYS A 3 2.67 -21.83 5.62
C CYS A 3 3.86 -21.18 6.32
N LYS A 4 4.76 -21.96 6.94
CA LYS A 4 6.02 -21.42 7.45
C LYS A 4 6.79 -20.78 6.28
N PRO A 5 7.32 -19.54 6.45
CA PRO A 5 8.17 -18.92 5.45
C PRO A 5 9.39 -19.80 5.16
N PHE A 6 9.77 -19.87 3.90
CA PHE A 6 10.99 -20.57 3.49
C PHE A 6 11.56 -19.96 2.20
N ILE A 7 12.88 -20.12 2.02
CA ILE A 7 13.59 -19.82 0.78
C ILE A 7 14.31 -21.10 0.35
N LEU A 8 14.13 -21.46 -0.93
CA LEU A 8 14.83 -22.55 -1.60
C LEU A 8 15.79 -21.98 -2.64
N ARG A 9 16.98 -22.56 -2.70
CA ARG A 9 17.99 -22.24 -3.72
C ARG A 9 18.34 -23.53 -4.48
N SER A 10 18.45 -23.44 -5.77
CA SER A 10 18.90 -24.53 -6.61
C SER A 10 19.81 -24.02 -7.71
N ASN A 11 20.92 -24.68 -7.90
CA ASN A 11 21.85 -24.46 -8.99
C ASN A 11 21.74 -25.68 -9.90
N ASP A 12 20.96 -25.63 -10.97
CA ASP A 12 20.71 -26.73 -11.92
C ASP A 12 19.86 -27.90 -11.40
N MET A 13 18.54 -27.76 -11.48
CA MET A 13 17.65 -28.89 -11.35
C MET A 13 17.46 -29.58 -12.70
N ARG A 14 17.62 -30.89 -12.75
CA ARG A 14 17.35 -31.73 -13.92
C ARG A 14 15.99 -32.42 -13.76
N GLY A 15 15.23 -32.46 -14.82
CA GLY A 15 14.02 -33.27 -15.09
C GLY A 15 13.15 -33.66 -13.89
N ASP A 16 13.42 -34.77 -13.25
CA ASP A 16 12.56 -35.36 -12.22
C ASP A 16 12.48 -34.52 -10.91
N ASP A 17 13.58 -33.86 -10.53
CA ASP A 17 13.61 -32.98 -9.36
C ASP A 17 12.77 -31.72 -9.57
N PHE A 18 12.62 -31.29 -10.83
CA PHE A 18 11.83 -30.14 -11.21
C PHE A 18 10.33 -30.34 -10.96
N GLY A 19 9.78 -31.48 -11.42
CA GLY A 19 8.37 -31.80 -11.21
C GLY A 19 8.00 -31.85 -9.74
N ALA A 20 8.84 -32.47 -8.90
CA ALA A 20 8.64 -32.53 -7.47
C ALA A 20 8.74 -31.17 -6.78
N LEU A 21 9.71 -30.34 -7.15
CA LEU A 21 9.88 -28.99 -6.58
C LEU A 21 8.76 -28.07 -7.02
N PHE A 22 8.43 -28.05 -8.31
CA PHE A 22 7.36 -27.23 -8.85
C PHE A 22 5.98 -27.61 -8.26
N SER A 23 5.74 -28.91 -8.06
CA SER A 23 4.50 -29.36 -7.39
C SER A 23 4.44 -28.88 -5.93
N ARG A 24 5.57 -28.81 -5.23
CA ARG A 24 5.62 -28.21 -3.89
C ARG A 24 5.43 -26.69 -3.89
N MET A 25 5.91 -26.00 -4.93
CA MET A 25 5.87 -24.55 -5.05
C MET A 25 4.51 -24.05 -5.54
N PHE A 26 3.90 -24.72 -6.50
CA PHE A 26 2.75 -24.24 -7.23
C PHE A 26 1.50 -25.13 -7.09
N GLY A 27 1.59 -26.22 -6.33
CA GLY A 27 0.55 -27.26 -6.29
C GLY A 27 0.68 -28.23 -7.46
N SER A 28 -0.30 -29.12 -7.61
CA SER A 28 -0.30 -30.09 -8.71
C SER A 28 -0.18 -29.37 -10.05
N LEU A 29 0.85 -29.70 -10.82
CA LEU A 29 1.03 -29.18 -12.17
C LEU A 29 1.43 -30.31 -13.11
N TYR A 30 1.11 -30.14 -14.37
CA TYR A 30 1.62 -30.96 -15.46
C TYR A 30 2.67 -30.14 -16.21
N ALA A 31 3.90 -30.63 -16.24
CA ALA A 31 4.93 -30.05 -17.06
C ALA A 31 5.01 -30.85 -18.36
N ASP A 32 4.80 -30.18 -19.47
CA ASP A 32 5.11 -30.72 -20.79
C ASP A 32 6.59 -30.43 -21.04
N LEU A 33 7.42 -31.35 -20.55
CA LEU A 33 8.87 -31.30 -20.69
C LEU A 33 9.25 -32.07 -21.95
N PRO A 34 10.15 -31.56 -22.79
CA PRO A 34 10.71 -32.36 -23.85
C PRO A 34 11.38 -33.62 -23.28
N PRO A 35 11.53 -34.68 -24.07
CA PRO A 35 12.12 -35.96 -23.63
C PRO A 35 13.45 -35.71 -22.89
N LEU A 36 13.61 -36.39 -21.75
CA LEU A 36 14.77 -36.30 -20.88
C LEU A 36 16.07 -36.44 -21.69
N GLY A 37 16.87 -35.41 -21.75
CA GLY A 37 18.21 -35.44 -22.35
C GLY A 37 18.63 -34.19 -23.09
N GLU A 38 17.74 -33.36 -23.58
CA GLU A 38 18.10 -32.19 -24.38
C GLU A 38 17.70 -30.86 -23.72
N GLY A 39 18.65 -30.31 -22.97
CA GLY A 39 18.74 -28.85 -22.90
C GLY A 39 17.85 -28.09 -21.92
N ILE A 40 17.05 -28.74 -21.04
CA ILE A 40 16.31 -28.01 -20.03
C ILE A 40 17.12 -27.89 -18.76
N SER A 41 17.34 -26.65 -18.32
CA SER A 41 17.91 -26.36 -17.01
C SER A 41 17.04 -25.35 -16.27
N ILE A 42 16.89 -25.51 -14.96
CA ILE A 42 16.16 -24.57 -14.12
C ILE A 42 16.98 -24.31 -12.88
N GLY A 43 17.29 -23.05 -12.67
CA GLY A 43 18.06 -22.62 -11.52
C GLY A 43 17.51 -21.33 -10.93
N GLY A 44 17.90 -21.06 -9.70
CA GLY A 44 17.57 -19.81 -9.06
C GLY A 44 17.08 -19.92 -7.61
N VAL A 45 16.28 -18.97 -7.22
CA VAL A 45 15.79 -18.81 -5.85
C VAL A 45 14.29 -18.64 -5.84
N TYR A 46 13.63 -19.38 -4.98
CA TYR A 46 12.20 -19.28 -4.71
C TYR A 46 11.97 -19.14 -3.21
N GLY A 47 11.26 -18.09 -2.81
CA GLY A 47 10.81 -17.88 -1.44
C GLY A 47 9.29 -17.89 -1.33
N ARG A 48 8.76 -18.46 -0.24
CA ARG A 48 7.32 -18.43 0.05
C ARG A 48 7.08 -17.87 1.44
N PHE A 49 6.11 -16.97 1.52
CA PHE A 49 5.58 -16.37 2.75
C PHE A 49 4.07 -16.65 2.81
N ASP A 50 3.42 -16.29 3.93
CA ASP A 50 1.97 -16.42 3.99
C ASP A 50 1.29 -15.46 2.99
N GLY A 51 0.63 -16.04 1.98
CA GLY A 51 -0.07 -15.29 0.92
C GLY A 51 0.82 -14.63 -0.14
N MET A 52 2.14 -14.90 -0.16
CA MET A 52 3.05 -14.36 -1.17
C MET A 52 4.18 -15.34 -1.49
N SER A 53 4.67 -15.29 -2.72
CA SER A 53 5.95 -15.88 -3.11
C SER A 53 6.81 -14.89 -3.88
N VAL A 54 8.13 -15.02 -3.75
CA VAL A 54 9.13 -14.28 -4.51
C VAL A 54 10.04 -15.25 -5.25
N ARG A 55 10.55 -14.84 -6.39
CA ARG A 55 11.41 -15.70 -7.19
C ARG A 55 12.41 -14.90 -8.00
N ARG A 56 13.58 -15.48 -8.17
CA ARG A 56 14.59 -15.08 -9.16
C ARG A 56 15.07 -16.35 -9.82
N MET A 57 14.58 -16.62 -11.03
CA MET A 57 14.70 -17.90 -11.71
C MET A 57 15.28 -17.72 -13.10
N GLN A 58 16.00 -18.77 -13.54
CA GLN A 58 16.51 -18.92 -14.90
C GLN A 58 16.01 -20.25 -15.45
N TYR A 59 15.59 -20.24 -16.68
CA TYR A 59 15.00 -21.38 -17.37
C TYR A 59 15.74 -21.57 -18.70
N GLY A 60 16.56 -22.60 -18.80
CA GLY A 60 17.23 -22.97 -20.06
C GLY A 60 16.35 -23.90 -20.88
N GLY A 61 16.37 -23.68 -22.20
CA GLY A 61 15.54 -24.41 -23.15
C GLY A 61 14.11 -23.89 -23.24
N ASP A 62 13.36 -24.46 -24.18
CA ASP A 62 11.97 -24.10 -24.46
C ASP A 62 11.05 -25.20 -23.93
N PHE A 63 10.12 -24.85 -23.05
CA PHE A 63 9.15 -25.80 -22.46
C PHE A 63 7.88 -25.10 -21.98
N SER A 64 6.84 -25.88 -21.67
CA SER A 64 5.60 -25.36 -21.12
C SER A 64 5.17 -26.07 -19.85
N ILE A 65 4.40 -25.33 -19.01
CA ILE A 65 3.82 -25.81 -17.76
C ILE A 65 2.32 -25.57 -17.81
N THR A 66 1.53 -26.60 -17.53
CA THR A 66 0.09 -26.48 -17.35
C THR A 66 -0.27 -26.44 -15.87
N LEU A 67 -1.05 -25.42 -15.49
CA LEU A 67 -1.51 -25.18 -14.11
C LEU A 67 -2.97 -25.65 -13.98
N PRO A 68 -3.25 -26.85 -13.46
CA PRO A 68 -4.60 -27.40 -13.43
C PRO A 68 -5.49 -26.77 -12.37
N THR A 69 -4.89 -26.15 -11.34
CA THR A 69 -5.63 -25.61 -10.20
C THR A 69 -5.55 -24.09 -10.17
N PRO A 70 -6.70 -23.39 -10.29
CA PRO A 70 -6.73 -21.94 -10.10
C PRO A 70 -6.22 -21.55 -8.71
N GLN A 71 -5.40 -20.49 -8.66
CA GLN A 71 -4.85 -19.94 -7.41
C GLN A 71 -5.33 -18.51 -7.23
N ASP A 72 -5.74 -18.13 -6.01
CA ASP A 72 -6.20 -16.76 -5.70
C ASP A 72 -5.03 -15.80 -5.51
N GLU A 73 -4.13 -15.75 -6.50
CA GLU A 73 -2.94 -14.91 -6.53
C GLU A 73 -2.85 -14.16 -7.86
N ILE A 74 -2.23 -13.00 -7.84
CA ILE A 74 -1.76 -12.29 -9.03
C ILE A 74 -0.25 -12.50 -9.12
N THR A 75 0.23 -12.94 -10.29
CA THR A 75 1.67 -13.06 -10.54
C THR A 75 2.19 -11.84 -11.28
N PHE A 76 3.26 -11.26 -10.76
CA PHE A 76 4.01 -10.16 -11.35
C PHE A 76 5.35 -10.70 -11.83
N VAL A 77 5.60 -10.51 -13.10
CA VAL A 77 6.80 -11.04 -13.78
C VAL A 77 7.59 -9.88 -14.35
N LEU A 78 8.86 -9.80 -13.98
CA LEU A 78 9.84 -8.84 -14.47
C LEU A 78 10.96 -9.61 -15.19
N PRO A 79 10.78 -9.96 -16.47
CA PRO A 79 11.80 -10.68 -17.24
C PRO A 79 13.11 -9.90 -17.30
N THR A 80 14.23 -10.61 -17.26
CA THR A 80 15.58 -10.07 -17.43
C THR A 80 16.22 -10.58 -18.71
N ALA A 81 15.76 -11.74 -19.22
CA ALA A 81 16.17 -12.32 -20.50
C ALA A 81 15.08 -13.23 -21.06
N GLY A 82 15.16 -13.55 -22.35
CA GLY A 82 14.27 -14.47 -23.02
C GLY A 82 12.81 -14.03 -23.03
N LYS A 83 11.90 -14.99 -23.22
CA LYS A 83 10.46 -14.76 -23.31
C LYS A 83 9.68 -15.68 -22.38
N ILE A 84 8.58 -15.15 -21.82
CA ILE A 84 7.56 -15.90 -21.10
C ILE A 84 6.20 -15.59 -21.71
N MET A 85 5.40 -16.62 -21.94
CA MET A 85 4.06 -16.49 -22.51
C MET A 85 3.05 -17.17 -21.57
N PHE A 86 1.98 -16.44 -21.25
CA PHE A 86 0.86 -16.95 -20.48
C PHE A 86 -0.35 -17.13 -21.37
N ASP A 87 -0.87 -18.35 -21.43
CA ASP A 87 -2.20 -18.63 -21.98
C ASP A 87 -3.24 -18.50 -20.86
N HIS A 88 -4.11 -17.52 -21.03
CA HIS A 88 -5.25 -17.25 -20.15
C HIS A 88 -6.46 -16.87 -21.02
N ARG A 89 -7.39 -16.02 -20.60
CA ARG A 89 -8.51 -15.55 -21.45
C ARG A 89 -8.08 -14.80 -22.73
N GLY A 90 -6.81 -14.66 -22.93
CA GLY A 90 -6.08 -14.12 -24.05
C GLY A 90 -4.65 -14.61 -23.94
N GLU A 91 -3.72 -14.02 -24.67
CA GLU A 91 -2.29 -14.30 -24.58
C GLU A 91 -1.54 -13.07 -24.06
N SER A 92 -0.60 -13.28 -23.14
CA SER A 92 0.31 -12.23 -22.67
C SER A 92 1.76 -12.68 -22.82
N ILE A 93 2.56 -11.86 -23.46
CA ILE A 93 3.99 -12.13 -23.73
C ILE A 93 4.83 -11.13 -22.99
N GLY A 94 5.72 -11.62 -22.13
CA GLY A 94 6.73 -10.83 -21.40
C GLY A 94 8.12 -11.03 -21.97
N GLY A 95 8.96 -10.02 -21.89
CA GLY A 95 10.35 -10.00 -22.31
C GLY A 95 11.16 -8.98 -21.51
N ALA A 96 12.44 -8.80 -21.82
CA ALA A 96 13.37 -8.01 -21.00
C ALA A 96 12.91 -6.57 -20.66
N GLN A 97 12.04 -5.98 -21.49
CA GLN A 97 11.45 -4.65 -21.23
C GLN A 97 9.96 -4.69 -20.96
N VAL A 98 9.32 -5.86 -21.00
CA VAL A 98 7.88 -6.03 -20.89
C VAL A 98 7.54 -6.85 -19.65
N GLY A 99 7.04 -6.19 -18.62
CA GLY A 99 6.55 -6.82 -17.40
C GLY A 99 5.07 -7.23 -17.51
N LEU A 100 4.70 -8.28 -16.81
CA LEU A 100 3.34 -8.83 -16.84
C LEU A 100 2.74 -8.94 -15.44
N ALA A 101 1.46 -8.56 -15.31
CA ALA A 101 0.61 -8.91 -14.17
C ALA A 101 -0.51 -9.83 -14.65
N VAL A 102 -0.52 -11.07 -14.18
CA VAL A 102 -1.47 -12.10 -14.64
C VAL A 102 -2.20 -12.71 -13.45
N ASP A 103 -3.52 -12.80 -13.54
CA ASP A 103 -4.34 -13.49 -12.55
C ASP A 103 -4.18 -15.00 -12.68
N LYS A 104 -3.66 -15.64 -11.65
CA LYS A 104 -3.42 -17.10 -11.67
C LYS A 104 -4.68 -17.95 -11.75
N ARG A 105 -5.85 -17.39 -11.50
CA ARG A 105 -7.13 -18.10 -11.68
C ARG A 105 -7.45 -18.36 -13.15
N ASP A 106 -6.92 -17.52 -14.03
CA ASP A 106 -7.18 -17.56 -15.46
C ASP A 106 -6.06 -18.25 -16.26
N ILE A 107 -4.88 -18.50 -15.65
CA ILE A 107 -3.75 -19.14 -16.32
C ILE A 107 -4.03 -20.62 -16.56
N ARG A 108 -3.86 -21.05 -17.80
CA ARG A 108 -3.92 -22.46 -18.23
C ARG A 108 -2.51 -23.00 -18.42
N THR A 109 -1.73 -22.33 -19.25
CA THR A 109 -0.38 -22.74 -19.62
C THR A 109 0.59 -21.57 -19.52
N VAL A 110 1.81 -21.87 -19.13
CA VAL A 110 2.95 -20.93 -19.14
C VAL A 110 4.04 -21.55 -20.00
N ARG A 111 4.50 -20.83 -21.02
CA ARG A 111 5.62 -21.24 -21.89
C ARG A 111 6.83 -20.37 -21.60
N PHE A 112 7.98 -21.00 -21.46
CA PHE A 112 9.29 -20.39 -21.33
C PHE A 112 10.05 -20.61 -22.61
N ALA A 113 10.72 -19.58 -23.12
CA ALA A 113 11.48 -19.65 -24.36
C ALA A 113 12.72 -18.73 -24.32
N GLU A 114 13.68 -19.01 -25.20
CA GLU A 114 14.87 -18.19 -25.42
C GLU A 114 15.72 -18.01 -24.14
N ASN A 115 15.92 -19.09 -23.38
CA ASN A 115 16.64 -19.06 -22.09
C ASN A 115 16.10 -17.98 -21.15
N HIS A 116 14.81 -18.07 -20.83
CA HIS A 116 14.10 -17.09 -20.02
C HIS A 116 14.72 -16.92 -18.62
N ALA A 117 14.89 -15.67 -18.21
CA ALA A 117 15.27 -15.34 -16.85
C ALA A 117 14.35 -14.22 -16.30
N GLN A 118 14.02 -14.29 -15.02
CA GLN A 118 13.11 -13.32 -14.41
C GLN A 118 13.35 -13.11 -12.92
N CYS A 119 13.05 -11.90 -12.45
CA CYS A 119 12.59 -11.66 -11.10
C CYS A 119 11.06 -11.65 -11.10
N GLY A 120 10.43 -12.03 -10.00
CA GLY A 120 8.97 -11.97 -9.92
C GLY A 120 8.43 -12.32 -8.55
N MET A 121 7.14 -12.11 -8.40
CA MET A 121 6.38 -12.44 -7.18
C MET A 121 4.97 -12.86 -7.55
N SER A 122 4.35 -13.62 -6.65
CA SER A 122 2.90 -13.86 -6.70
C SER A 122 2.32 -13.48 -5.37
N ILE A 123 1.22 -12.72 -5.37
CA ILE A 123 0.63 -12.12 -4.18
C ILE A 123 -0.86 -12.45 -4.15
N ARG A 124 -1.35 -12.92 -3.01
CA ARG A 124 -2.77 -13.19 -2.78
C ARG A 124 -3.58 -11.89 -2.95
N ARG A 125 -4.66 -11.96 -3.72
CA ARG A 125 -5.51 -10.79 -4.06
C ARG A 125 -6.02 -10.05 -2.82
N GLY A 126 -6.36 -10.78 -1.76
CA GLY A 126 -6.84 -10.22 -0.50
C GLY A 126 -5.86 -9.24 0.13
N LEU A 127 -4.55 -9.46 0.02
CA LEU A 127 -3.53 -8.56 0.58
C LEU A 127 -3.58 -7.16 -0.06
N PHE A 128 -3.81 -7.07 -1.38
CA PHE A 128 -4.00 -5.79 -2.04
C PHE A 128 -5.28 -5.09 -1.60
N ALA A 129 -6.38 -5.85 -1.48
CA ALA A 129 -7.67 -5.30 -1.08
C ALA A 129 -7.63 -4.77 0.37
N GLU A 130 -7.04 -5.53 1.28
CA GLU A 130 -6.84 -5.14 2.69
C GLU A 130 -5.97 -3.89 2.77
N ARG A 131 -4.84 -3.87 2.07
CA ARG A 131 -3.91 -2.75 2.09
C ARG A 131 -4.50 -1.47 1.49
N LEU A 132 -5.15 -1.55 0.33
CA LEU A 132 -5.84 -0.43 -0.30
C LEU A 132 -6.98 0.10 0.55
N SER A 133 -7.78 -0.78 1.16
CA SER A 133 -8.85 -0.35 2.07
C SER A 133 -8.30 0.44 3.27
N LEU A 134 -7.15 0.01 3.80
CA LEU A 134 -6.45 0.73 4.87
C LEU A 134 -5.92 2.09 4.40
N LEU A 135 -5.24 2.14 3.25
CA LEU A 135 -4.66 3.37 2.70
C LEU A 135 -5.74 4.39 2.29
N LEU A 136 -6.83 3.93 1.68
CA LEU A 136 -7.94 4.79 1.24
C LEU A 136 -8.93 5.12 2.37
N GLY A 137 -8.83 4.43 3.53
CA GLY A 137 -9.72 4.63 4.68
C GLY A 137 -11.18 4.23 4.41
N ARG A 138 -11.43 3.37 3.42
CA ARG A 138 -12.77 2.89 3.03
C ARG A 138 -12.71 1.51 2.40
N ALA A 139 -13.82 0.78 2.45
CA ALA A 139 -13.94 -0.49 1.71
C ALA A 139 -13.83 -0.26 0.20
N LEU A 140 -13.25 -1.22 -0.49
CA LEU A 140 -13.17 -1.18 -1.95
C LEU A 140 -14.55 -1.52 -2.56
N VAL A 141 -14.91 -0.80 -3.61
CA VAL A 141 -16.19 -1.01 -4.34
C VAL A 141 -16.04 -2.12 -5.39
N GLN A 142 -14.84 -2.27 -5.93
CA GLN A 142 -14.51 -3.23 -6.99
C GLN A 142 -13.23 -3.99 -6.62
N PRO A 143 -13.02 -5.19 -7.17
CA PRO A 143 -11.74 -5.88 -7.07
C PRO A 143 -10.60 -5.05 -7.65
N VAL A 144 -9.38 -5.29 -7.15
CA VAL A 144 -8.18 -4.65 -7.69
C VAL A 144 -7.84 -5.29 -9.03
N HIS A 145 -7.69 -4.45 -10.06
CA HIS A 145 -7.30 -4.85 -11.41
C HIS A 145 -6.02 -4.10 -11.80
N PHE A 146 -4.96 -4.85 -12.04
CA PHE A 146 -3.69 -4.31 -12.50
C PHE A 146 -3.63 -4.25 -14.03
N ALA A 147 -2.88 -3.29 -14.57
CA ALA A 147 -2.54 -3.28 -15.98
C ALA A 147 -1.79 -4.59 -16.33
N PRO A 148 -2.26 -5.36 -17.33
CA PRO A 148 -1.68 -6.67 -17.62
C PRO A 148 -0.25 -6.60 -18.15
N VAL A 149 0.11 -5.47 -18.76
CA VAL A 149 1.41 -5.24 -19.39
C VAL A 149 1.96 -3.89 -18.95
N VAL A 150 3.26 -3.82 -18.66
CA VAL A 150 3.97 -2.59 -18.28
C VAL A 150 5.33 -2.51 -18.96
N ASP A 151 5.82 -1.28 -19.13
CA ASP A 151 7.19 -1.00 -19.58
C ASP A 151 8.13 -1.01 -18.37
N LEU A 152 9.04 -1.98 -18.30
CA LEU A 152 10.04 -2.14 -17.25
C LEU A 152 11.17 -1.11 -17.28
N ALA A 153 11.25 -0.27 -18.32
CA ALA A 153 12.21 0.83 -18.39
C ALA A 153 11.87 1.95 -17.39
N ALA A 154 10.62 2.03 -16.93
CA ALA A 154 10.22 3.03 -15.93
C ALA A 154 10.96 2.83 -14.59
N PRO A 155 11.49 3.93 -13.97
CA PRO A 155 12.36 3.86 -12.79
C PRO A 155 11.76 3.10 -11.60
N ALA A 156 10.44 3.14 -11.42
CA ALA A 156 9.75 2.45 -10.33
C ALA A 156 9.96 0.93 -10.36
N PHE A 157 10.07 0.32 -11.55
CA PHE A 157 10.31 -1.12 -11.68
C PHE A 157 11.74 -1.52 -11.33
N GLN A 158 12.71 -0.61 -11.44
CA GLN A 158 14.08 -0.85 -10.95
C GLN A 158 14.07 -0.98 -9.41
N GLY A 159 13.26 -0.18 -8.72
CA GLY A 159 13.05 -0.31 -7.27
C GLY A 159 12.44 -1.67 -6.89
N ILE A 160 11.40 -2.12 -7.58
CA ILE A 160 10.80 -3.46 -7.33
C ILE A 160 11.84 -4.57 -7.59
N ARG A 161 12.62 -4.46 -8.66
CA ARG A 161 13.67 -5.44 -8.98
C ARG A 161 14.72 -5.50 -7.87
N ALA A 162 15.22 -4.35 -7.40
CA ALA A 162 16.18 -4.28 -6.30
C ALA A 162 15.63 -4.92 -5.00
N LEU A 163 14.35 -4.69 -4.67
CA LEU A 163 13.70 -5.32 -3.52
C LEU A 163 13.61 -6.85 -3.68
N LEU A 164 13.30 -7.35 -4.87
CA LEU A 164 13.25 -8.78 -5.15
C LEU A 164 14.65 -9.42 -5.13
N GLU A 165 15.66 -8.74 -5.65
CA GLU A 165 17.06 -9.18 -5.58
C GLU A 165 17.55 -9.25 -4.14
N MET A 166 17.25 -8.24 -3.33
CA MET A 166 17.51 -8.23 -1.90
C MET A 166 16.80 -9.40 -1.20
N ALA A 167 15.49 -9.55 -1.42
CA ALA A 167 14.67 -10.60 -0.81
C ALA A 167 15.10 -12.02 -1.17
N THR A 168 15.70 -12.19 -2.36
CA THR A 168 16.23 -13.46 -2.86
C THR A 168 17.76 -13.57 -2.69
N GLY A 169 18.40 -12.60 -2.03
CA GLY A 169 19.82 -12.62 -1.70
C GLY A 169 20.13 -13.61 -0.55
N PRO A 170 21.28 -14.30 -0.57
CA PRO A 170 21.60 -15.30 0.46
C PRO A 170 21.71 -14.70 1.86
N GLN A 171 21.98 -13.41 1.97
CA GLN A 171 22.07 -12.69 3.24
C GLN A 171 20.72 -12.61 3.99
N PHE A 172 19.59 -12.71 3.25
CA PHE A 172 18.26 -12.66 3.81
C PHE A 172 17.71 -14.01 4.27
N ASP A 173 18.30 -15.12 3.84
CA ASP A 173 17.81 -16.47 4.16
C ASP A 173 17.61 -16.70 5.67
N PRO A 174 18.55 -16.33 6.57
CA PRO A 174 18.37 -16.53 8.01
C PRO A 174 17.21 -15.69 8.56
N LEU A 175 17.05 -14.46 8.06
CA LEU A 175 15.98 -13.55 8.50
C LEU A 175 14.60 -14.02 8.06
N ILE A 176 14.51 -14.72 6.93
CA ILE A 176 13.26 -15.25 6.40
C ILE A 176 12.95 -16.62 7.04
N ASN A 177 13.91 -17.54 7.06
CA ASN A 177 13.67 -18.92 7.51
C ASN A 177 13.44 -19.03 9.02
N SER A 178 14.04 -18.14 9.80
CA SER A 178 13.96 -18.15 11.27
C SER A 178 13.32 -16.89 11.86
N GLY A 179 13.08 -15.86 11.03
CA GLY A 179 12.55 -14.57 11.48
C GLY A 179 11.03 -14.61 11.69
N VAL A 180 10.56 -13.93 12.74
CA VAL A 180 9.13 -13.78 13.03
C VAL A 180 8.59 -12.51 12.39
N LEU A 181 9.38 -11.44 12.32
CA LEU A 181 8.93 -10.12 11.86
C LEU A 181 9.25 -9.84 10.38
N MET A 182 10.43 -10.28 9.93
CA MET A 182 10.93 -9.93 8.60
C MET A 182 10.05 -10.44 7.44
N PRO A 183 9.52 -11.67 7.47
CA PRO A 183 8.64 -12.13 6.39
C PRO A 183 7.43 -11.22 6.19
N THR A 184 6.77 -10.83 7.27
CA THR A 184 5.59 -9.93 7.22
C THR A 184 5.97 -8.54 6.73
N ARG A 185 7.08 -7.97 7.22
CA ARG A 185 7.52 -6.62 6.80
C ARG A 185 7.93 -6.57 5.34
N LEU A 186 8.63 -7.60 4.87
CA LEU A 186 8.98 -7.73 3.47
C LEU A 186 7.73 -7.85 2.59
N GLN A 187 6.74 -8.62 3.03
CA GLN A 187 5.45 -8.75 2.34
C GLN A 187 4.73 -7.39 2.23
N GLU A 188 4.60 -6.66 3.34
CA GLU A 188 3.98 -5.34 3.37
C GLU A 188 4.71 -4.37 2.42
N MET A 189 6.04 -4.35 2.45
CA MET A 189 6.87 -3.50 1.59
C MET A 189 6.70 -3.84 0.11
N LEU A 190 6.67 -5.12 -0.26
CA LEU A 190 6.46 -5.53 -1.66
C LEU A 190 5.04 -5.25 -2.14
N VAL A 191 4.03 -5.42 -1.29
CA VAL A 191 2.64 -5.03 -1.60
C VAL A 191 2.56 -3.52 -1.87
N ASP A 192 3.16 -2.69 -1.03
CA ASP A 192 3.19 -1.23 -1.21
C ASP A 192 3.94 -0.83 -2.48
N ALA A 193 5.11 -1.42 -2.73
CA ALA A 193 5.89 -1.15 -3.94
C ALA A 193 5.11 -1.49 -5.23
N VAL A 194 4.36 -2.60 -5.24
CA VAL A 194 3.49 -2.96 -6.38
C VAL A 194 2.35 -1.96 -6.53
N LEU A 195 1.67 -1.58 -5.44
CA LEU A 195 0.57 -0.60 -5.48
C LEU A 195 1.03 0.78 -5.95
N GLU A 196 2.25 1.18 -5.66
CA GLU A 196 2.80 2.45 -6.14
C GLU A 196 3.26 2.41 -7.59
N ALA A 197 3.96 1.34 -7.98
CA ALA A 197 4.63 1.27 -9.27
C ALA A 197 3.75 0.67 -10.38
N TRP A 198 2.92 -0.33 -10.07
CA TRP A 198 2.12 -1.03 -11.07
C TRP A 198 0.77 -0.35 -11.26
N PRO A 199 0.42 0.15 -12.47
CA PRO A 199 -0.86 0.79 -12.72
C PRO A 199 -2.04 -0.14 -12.40
N HIS A 200 -3.04 0.37 -11.70
CA HIS A 200 -4.26 -0.36 -11.35
C HIS A 200 -5.46 0.58 -11.21
N ASN A 201 -6.67 0.04 -11.14
CA ASN A 201 -7.92 0.81 -11.11
C ASN A 201 -8.09 1.73 -9.88
N TYR A 202 -7.22 1.66 -8.87
CA TYR A 202 -7.18 2.55 -7.71
C TYR A 202 -5.94 3.47 -7.69
N SER A 203 -5.08 3.45 -8.73
CA SER A 203 -3.84 4.25 -8.76
C SER A 203 -4.10 5.76 -8.63
N GLU A 204 -5.16 6.26 -9.25
CA GLU A 204 -5.54 7.68 -9.14
C GLU A 204 -6.03 8.01 -7.72
N ALA A 205 -6.85 7.14 -7.13
CA ALA A 205 -7.34 7.31 -5.78
C ALA A 205 -6.21 7.26 -4.71
N LEU A 206 -5.13 6.54 -4.98
CA LEU A 206 -3.94 6.54 -4.11
C LEU A 206 -3.14 7.83 -4.24
N ARG A 207 -2.96 8.35 -5.46
CA ARG A 207 -2.22 9.60 -5.71
C ARG A 207 -3.00 10.84 -5.24
N ASN A 208 -4.31 10.79 -5.38
CA ASN A 208 -5.24 11.83 -4.96
C ASN A 208 -6.27 11.23 -3.99
N PRO A 209 -5.87 10.87 -2.77
CA PRO A 209 -6.83 10.35 -1.81
C PRO A 209 -7.92 11.41 -1.65
N ALA A 210 -9.14 11.08 -2.09
CA ALA A 210 -10.30 11.89 -1.73
C ALA A 210 -10.23 12.12 -0.22
N PRO A 211 -10.43 13.33 0.29
CA PRO A 211 -10.32 13.61 1.72
C PRO A 211 -11.16 12.54 2.43
N ALA A 212 -10.49 11.68 3.16
CA ALA A 212 -11.09 10.50 3.77
C ALA A 212 -12.28 11.00 4.56
N LEU A 213 -13.49 10.57 4.20
CA LEU A 213 -14.70 11.01 4.90
C LEU A 213 -14.48 10.65 6.35
N ALA A 214 -14.24 11.65 7.20
CA ALA A 214 -13.96 11.43 8.60
C ALA A 214 -15.04 10.49 9.17
N PRO A 215 -14.68 9.47 9.96
CA PRO A 215 -15.64 8.57 10.57
C PRO A 215 -16.74 9.34 11.28
N ARG A 216 -17.93 8.75 11.39
CA ARG A 216 -19.10 9.43 11.96
C ARG A 216 -18.80 10.08 13.31
N HIS A 217 -18.06 9.40 14.19
CA HIS A 217 -17.67 9.92 15.51
C HIS A 217 -16.75 11.14 15.42
N VAL A 218 -15.82 11.19 14.44
CA VAL A 218 -14.94 12.35 14.21
C VAL A 218 -15.76 13.52 13.65
N LYS A 219 -16.63 13.27 12.67
CA LYS A 219 -17.53 14.31 12.12
C LYS A 219 -18.43 14.89 13.18
N LEU A 220 -19.03 14.04 14.03
CA LEU A 220 -19.87 14.45 15.14
C LEU A 220 -19.10 15.36 16.12
N ALA A 221 -17.91 14.93 16.51
CA ALA A 221 -17.06 15.69 17.41
C ALA A 221 -16.60 17.04 16.80
N MET A 222 -16.26 17.06 15.51
CA MET A 222 -15.89 18.30 14.81
C MET A 222 -17.10 19.26 14.68
N ALA A 223 -18.30 18.75 14.41
CA ALA A 223 -19.53 19.56 14.37
C ALA A 223 -19.82 20.16 15.73
N TYR A 224 -19.78 19.32 16.79
CA TYR A 224 -20.01 19.76 18.16
C TYR A 224 -19.02 20.87 18.57
N LEU A 225 -17.74 20.73 18.27
CA LEU A 225 -16.72 21.75 18.58
C LEU A 225 -16.94 23.08 17.82
N ARG A 226 -17.54 23.06 16.63
CA ARG A 226 -17.88 24.30 15.89
C ARG A 226 -19.04 25.04 16.57
N GLU A 227 -20.00 24.31 17.11
CA GLU A 227 -21.15 24.87 17.83
C GLU A 227 -20.79 25.28 19.25
N HIS A 228 -19.90 24.51 19.91
CA HIS A 228 -19.55 24.65 21.34
C HIS A 228 -18.02 24.74 21.55
N PRO A 229 -17.31 25.76 21.04
CA PRO A 229 -15.85 25.79 21.05
C PRO A 229 -15.21 25.92 22.43
N HIS A 230 -15.98 26.32 23.46
CA HIS A 230 -15.44 26.70 24.78
C HIS A 230 -15.77 25.74 25.93
N GLN A 231 -16.68 24.79 25.76
CA GLN A 231 -17.38 24.11 26.87
C GLN A 231 -17.13 22.62 26.98
N VAL A 232 -16.21 22.02 26.20
CA VAL A 232 -16.03 20.58 26.22
C VAL A 232 -14.58 20.15 26.36
N SER A 233 -14.34 19.23 27.28
CA SER A 233 -13.05 18.53 27.38
C SER A 233 -12.94 17.40 26.34
N GLY A 234 -11.71 16.93 26.06
CA GLY A 234 -11.50 15.81 25.17
C GLY A 234 -12.22 14.53 25.61
N THR A 235 -12.34 14.32 26.91
CA THR A 235 -13.02 13.14 27.51
C THR A 235 -14.53 13.23 27.33
N GLU A 236 -15.13 14.39 27.58
CA GLU A 236 -16.56 14.62 27.34
C GLU A 236 -16.90 14.49 25.86
N LEU A 237 -16.06 15.03 24.98
CA LEU A 237 -16.23 14.92 23.53
C LEU A 237 -16.16 13.47 23.06
N ALA A 238 -15.27 12.66 23.65
CA ALA A 238 -15.18 11.23 23.36
C ALA A 238 -16.43 10.48 23.81
N GLY A 239 -16.97 10.84 24.99
CA GLY A 239 -18.26 10.32 25.47
C GLY A 239 -19.43 10.65 24.55
N LEU A 240 -19.55 11.90 24.10
CA LEU A 240 -20.56 12.34 23.12
C LEU A 240 -20.45 11.59 21.78
N ALA A 241 -19.22 11.30 21.36
CA ALA A 241 -18.95 10.56 20.12
C ALA A 241 -19.05 9.04 20.29
N ASN A 242 -19.31 8.54 21.51
CA ASN A 242 -19.39 7.13 21.90
C ASN A 242 -18.16 6.31 21.50
N VAL A 243 -16.96 6.86 21.78
CA VAL A 243 -15.67 6.22 21.52
C VAL A 243 -14.69 6.50 22.66
N SER A 244 -13.58 5.74 22.73
CA SER A 244 -12.52 6.06 23.69
C SER A 244 -11.81 7.38 23.30
N LEU A 245 -11.27 8.09 24.29
CA LEU A 245 -10.49 9.31 24.07
C LEU A 245 -9.33 9.06 23.10
N ARG A 246 -8.65 7.93 23.22
CA ARG A 246 -7.55 7.53 22.33
C ARG A 246 -8.03 7.40 20.88
N ALA A 247 -9.14 6.69 20.64
CA ALA A 247 -9.71 6.54 19.30
C ALA A 247 -10.09 7.90 18.68
N LEU A 248 -10.65 8.82 19.50
CA LEU A 248 -10.99 10.16 19.05
C LEU A 248 -9.73 10.99 18.73
N GLN A 249 -8.69 10.93 19.57
CA GLN A 249 -7.41 11.61 19.34
C GLN A 249 -6.73 11.13 18.04
N ASP A 250 -6.70 9.81 17.80
CA ASP A 250 -6.16 9.23 16.57
C ASP A 250 -7.01 9.64 15.35
N GLY A 251 -8.33 9.69 15.50
CA GLY A 251 -9.24 10.20 14.48
C GLY A 251 -8.96 11.67 14.12
N PHE A 252 -8.77 12.56 15.09
CA PHE A 252 -8.45 13.97 14.82
C PHE A 252 -7.09 14.14 14.15
N ARG A 253 -6.05 13.40 14.59
CA ARG A 253 -4.74 13.42 13.92
C ARG A 253 -4.84 12.97 12.47
N ARG A 254 -5.58 11.90 12.21
CA ARG A 254 -5.71 11.29 10.88
C ARG A 254 -6.58 12.10 9.93
N PHE A 255 -7.73 12.64 10.40
CA PHE A 255 -8.76 13.23 9.53
C PHE A 255 -8.85 14.75 9.61
N ALA A 256 -8.35 15.36 10.70
CA ALA A 256 -8.28 16.81 10.85
C ALA A 256 -6.84 17.36 10.79
N GLY A 257 -5.83 16.49 10.68
CA GLY A 257 -4.42 16.86 10.63
C GLY A 257 -3.89 17.52 11.92
N THR A 258 -4.67 17.49 13.01
CA THR A 258 -4.33 18.16 14.26
C THR A 258 -4.88 17.42 15.47
N SER A 259 -4.47 17.82 16.69
CA SER A 259 -5.08 17.30 17.93
C SER A 259 -6.46 17.92 18.18
N ILE A 260 -7.28 17.28 19.04
CA ILE A 260 -8.58 17.84 19.48
C ILE A 260 -8.43 19.27 19.97
N VAL A 261 -7.43 19.53 20.83
CA VAL A 261 -7.13 20.89 21.37
C VAL A 261 -6.69 21.84 20.26
N GLY A 262 -5.89 21.37 19.31
CA GLY A 262 -5.47 22.14 18.13
C GLY A 262 -6.65 22.56 17.26
N TYR A 263 -7.57 21.62 16.99
CA TYR A 263 -8.79 21.87 16.23
C TYR A 263 -9.71 22.86 16.96
N GLN A 264 -9.94 22.66 18.25
CA GLN A 264 -10.74 23.57 19.08
C GLN A 264 -10.17 24.99 19.08
N ARG A 265 -8.85 25.13 19.21
CA ARG A 265 -8.16 26.43 19.09
C ARG A 265 -8.39 27.08 17.72
N GLN A 266 -8.32 26.31 16.64
CA GLN A 266 -8.55 26.82 15.28
C GLN A 266 -9.99 27.34 15.10
N VAL A 267 -10.98 26.61 15.63
CA VAL A 267 -12.39 27.06 15.62
C VAL A 267 -12.58 28.37 16.37
N ARG A 268 -11.94 28.50 17.55
CA ARG A 268 -11.98 29.74 18.36
C ARG A 268 -11.33 30.91 17.62
N LEU A 269 -10.20 30.69 16.96
CA LEU A 269 -9.50 31.73 16.19
C LEU A 269 -10.35 32.18 15.00
N GLU A 270 -11.00 31.26 14.28
CA GLU A 270 -11.87 31.62 13.14
C GLU A 270 -13.10 32.40 13.62
N SER A 271 -13.71 32.01 14.73
CA SER A 271 -14.81 32.77 15.34
C SER A 271 -14.39 34.19 15.75
N ALA A 272 -13.21 34.33 16.39
CA ALA A 272 -12.64 35.64 16.73
C ALA A 272 -12.34 36.49 15.49
N ARG A 273 -11.84 35.88 14.42
CA ARG A 273 -11.57 36.53 13.14
C ARG A 273 -12.84 37.16 12.56
N GLN A 274 -13.96 36.43 12.57
CA GLN A 274 -15.24 36.95 12.05
C GLN A 274 -15.72 38.20 12.83
N VAL A 275 -15.53 38.22 14.15
CA VAL A 275 -15.88 39.35 15.00
C VAL A 275 -14.98 40.56 14.72
N LEU A 276 -13.66 40.32 14.55
CA LEU A 276 -12.69 41.40 14.25
C LEU A 276 -12.94 42.01 12.87
N LEU A 277 -13.27 41.20 11.85
CA LEU A 277 -13.59 41.67 10.49
C LEU A 277 -14.86 42.55 10.44
N ARG A 278 -15.83 42.31 11.34
CA ARG A 278 -17.05 43.10 11.45
C ARG A 278 -16.86 44.38 12.28
N GLY A 279 -15.66 44.58 12.84
CA GLY A 279 -15.42 45.70 13.77
C GLY A 279 -16.20 45.60 15.08
N GLU A 280 -16.76 44.44 15.39
CA GLU A 280 -17.60 44.18 16.55
C GLU A 280 -16.77 43.72 17.76
N GLY A 281 -17.35 43.75 18.94
CA GLY A 281 -16.81 43.03 20.11
C GLY A 281 -15.82 43.80 21.00
N GLY A 282 -15.63 45.10 20.82
CA GLY A 282 -14.77 45.89 21.70
C GLY A 282 -13.26 45.78 21.35
N SER A 283 -12.39 45.87 22.31
CA SER A 283 -10.93 45.77 22.11
C SER A 283 -10.49 44.37 21.67
N VAL A 284 -9.32 44.28 21.04
CA VAL A 284 -8.73 42.95 20.65
C VAL A 284 -8.59 42.04 21.87
N ALA A 285 -8.28 42.61 23.05
CA ALA A 285 -8.18 41.84 24.28
C ALA A 285 -9.52 41.27 24.73
N GLU A 286 -10.61 42.03 24.62
CA GLU A 286 -11.96 41.58 24.95
C GLU A 286 -12.45 40.50 23.97
N VAL A 287 -12.14 40.63 22.68
CA VAL A 287 -12.41 39.60 21.70
C VAL A 287 -11.65 38.30 22.05
N ALA A 288 -10.35 38.41 22.35
CA ALA A 288 -9.55 37.25 22.77
C ALA A 288 -10.15 36.53 23.97
N LEU A 289 -10.51 37.28 25.03
CA LEU A 289 -11.09 36.73 26.26
C LEU A 289 -12.43 36.06 26.01
N ARG A 290 -13.31 36.71 25.24
CA ARG A 290 -14.63 36.18 24.87
C ARG A 290 -14.53 34.85 24.08
N HIS A 291 -13.46 34.69 23.30
CA HIS A 291 -13.19 33.45 22.55
C HIS A 291 -12.30 32.47 23.31
N GLY A 292 -12.17 32.62 24.65
CA GLY A 292 -11.52 31.65 25.53
C GLY A 292 -9.99 31.68 25.50
N PHE A 293 -9.39 32.82 25.13
CA PHE A 293 -7.96 33.06 25.24
C PHE A 293 -7.66 33.94 26.46
N SER A 294 -7.18 33.30 27.52
CA SER A 294 -6.81 34.02 28.76
C SER A 294 -5.57 34.88 28.63
N ASN A 295 -4.77 34.75 27.58
CA ASN A 295 -3.54 35.49 27.33
C ASN A 295 -3.57 36.12 25.94
N GLY A 296 -3.66 37.49 25.91
CA GLY A 296 -3.75 38.24 24.64
C GLY A 296 -2.48 38.14 23.77
N GLY A 297 -1.29 38.00 24.36
CA GLY A 297 -0.05 37.78 23.60
C GLY A 297 -0.03 36.45 22.87
N ARG A 298 -0.45 35.36 23.54
CA ARG A 298 -0.59 34.06 22.92
C ARG A 298 -1.70 34.05 21.86
N PHE A 299 -2.79 34.74 22.11
CA PHE A 299 -3.85 34.92 21.10
C PHE A 299 -3.30 35.59 19.83
N ALA A 300 -2.58 36.72 19.98
CA ALA A 300 -2.02 37.45 18.85
C ALA A 300 -1.02 36.57 18.06
N GLN A 301 -0.19 35.79 18.75
CA GLN A 301 0.77 34.88 18.14
C GLN A 301 0.05 33.77 17.34
N TYR A 302 -0.93 33.09 17.93
CA TYR A 302 -1.71 32.05 17.26
C TYR A 302 -2.52 32.59 16.10
N PHE A 303 -3.07 33.82 16.25
CA PHE A 303 -3.85 34.46 15.21
C PHE A 303 -2.97 34.81 13.99
N GLN A 304 -1.79 35.41 14.25
CA GLN A 304 -0.83 35.71 13.18
C GLN A 304 -0.29 34.46 12.48
N GLN A 305 -0.05 33.36 13.21
CA GLN A 305 0.33 32.09 12.63
C GLN A 305 -0.79 31.48 11.75
N ALA A 306 -2.06 31.65 12.15
CA ALA A 306 -3.19 31.11 11.44
C ALA A 306 -3.59 31.91 10.21
N PHE A 307 -3.49 33.26 10.25
CA PHE A 307 -4.05 34.14 9.25
C PHE A 307 -3.03 35.08 8.56
N GLY A 308 -1.76 35.02 8.96
CA GLY A 308 -0.70 35.83 8.35
C GLY A 308 -0.68 37.32 8.76
N VAL A 309 -1.69 37.79 9.50
CA VAL A 309 -1.85 39.20 9.93
C VAL A 309 -2.13 39.26 11.42
N SER A 310 -1.80 40.41 12.06
CA SER A 310 -2.12 40.58 13.47
C SER A 310 -3.62 40.81 13.68
N PRO A 311 -4.17 40.51 14.89
CA PRO A 311 -5.58 40.80 15.19
C PRO A 311 -5.90 42.31 15.12
N ALA A 312 -4.90 43.18 15.47
CA ALA A 312 -5.05 44.62 15.43
C ALA A 312 -5.11 45.15 13.97
N ASP A 313 -4.32 44.57 13.08
CA ASP A 313 -4.32 44.92 11.65
C ASP A 313 -5.59 44.44 10.96
N MET A 314 -6.02 43.21 11.27
CA MET A 314 -7.28 42.67 10.78
C MET A 314 -8.47 43.58 11.11
N ARG A 315 -8.50 44.10 12.34
CA ARG A 315 -9.57 45.02 12.78
C ARG A 315 -9.52 46.41 12.13
N ARG A 316 -8.33 46.89 11.75
CA ARG A 316 -8.18 48.20 11.08
C ARG A 316 -8.51 48.17 9.59
N GLY A 317 -8.42 47.03 8.98
CA GLY A 317 -8.66 46.84 7.55
C GLY A 317 -10.07 46.34 7.19
N GLY A 318 -10.92 46.02 8.14
CA GLY A 318 -12.33 45.79 8.01
C GLY A 318 -13.14 47.02 8.42
#